data_b43e8b232ba1c63ad841060779ecebb0
#
_entry.id   b43e8b232ba1c63ad841060779ecebb0
#
_cell.length_a   1.000
_cell.length_b   1.000
_cell.length_c   1.000
_cell.angle_alpha   90.00
_cell.angle_beta   90.00
_cell.angle_gamma   90.00
#
_symmetry.space_group_name_H-M   'P 1'
#
loop_
_entity.id
_entity.type
_entity.pdbx_description
1 polymer ?
#
loop_
_entity_poly.entity_id
_entity_poly.type
_entity_poly.pdbx_seq_one_letter_code
_entity_poly.pdbx_strand_id
1 'polypeptide(L)'
;MNLKNAFLGLEKYYSPKIIGEVNDQYIKVVKIKGQEVPWHIHENEDELIYIAKGTLLMEIEKQPDLVLKKGDLLVVKKGKNHRVSSKKECLIMLIESKTTEHTGKIKSAITKSVGEQIY
;
A
#
# COMPACT_ATOMS: atom_id res chain seq x y z
N MET A 1 4.90 18.31 7.37
CA MET A 1 5.28 16.92 7.68
C MET A 1 6.37 16.46 6.74
N ASN A 2 7.31 15.72 7.25
CA ASN A 2 8.40 15.14 6.42
C ASN A 2 8.12 13.65 6.22
N LEU A 3 8.12 13.19 4.97
CA LEU A 3 7.80 11.80 4.64
C LEU A 3 8.77 10.80 5.28
N LYS A 4 10.07 11.13 5.28
CA LYS A 4 11.08 10.28 5.94
C LYS A 4 10.77 10.08 7.42
N ASN A 5 10.39 11.14 8.11
CA ASN A 5 10.03 11.07 9.53
C ASN A 5 8.75 10.25 9.76
N ALA A 6 7.78 10.36 8.85
CA ALA A 6 6.58 9.55 8.92
C ALA A 6 6.91 8.06 8.87
N PHE A 7 7.82 7.64 7.99
CA PHE A 7 8.27 6.25 7.91
C PHE A 7 9.03 5.82 9.17
N LEU A 8 9.86 6.69 9.74
CA LEU A 8 10.60 6.38 10.98
C LEU A 8 9.67 6.12 12.16
N GLY A 9 8.47 6.70 12.14
CA GLY A 9 7.47 6.50 13.18
C GLY A 9 6.71 5.17 13.08
N LEU A 10 6.88 4.41 12.00
CA LEU A 10 6.21 3.13 11.83
C LEU A 10 6.91 2.05 12.65
N GLU A 11 6.18 1.43 13.58
CA GLU A 11 6.73 0.39 14.45
C GLU A 11 6.55 -1.02 13.88
N LYS A 12 5.48 -1.24 13.12
CA LYS A 12 5.08 -2.57 12.65
C LYS A 12 5.04 -2.65 11.14
N TYR A 13 5.37 -3.80 10.60
CA TYR A 13 5.15 -4.14 9.20
C TYR A 13 3.66 -4.35 8.92
N TYR A 14 3.23 -4.07 7.70
CA TYR A 14 1.86 -4.27 7.22
C TYR A 14 0.81 -3.52 8.04
N SER A 15 1.19 -2.40 8.63
CA SER A 15 0.28 -1.57 9.44
C SER A 15 0.26 -0.15 8.88
N PRO A 16 -0.54 0.09 7.82
CA PRO A 16 -0.60 1.41 7.20
C PRO A 16 -1.11 2.46 8.18
N LYS A 17 -0.56 3.68 8.05
CA LYS A 17 -0.97 4.84 8.83
C LYS A 17 -1.36 5.97 7.90
N ILE A 18 -2.48 6.61 8.22
CA ILE A 18 -2.97 7.79 7.51
C ILE A 18 -2.18 9.00 8.02
N ILE A 19 -1.46 9.66 7.11
CA ILE A 19 -0.64 10.83 7.46
C ILE A 19 -1.19 12.14 6.89
N GLY A 20 -2.19 12.07 6.04
CA GLY A 20 -2.81 13.26 5.46
C GLY A 20 -4.05 12.93 4.66
N GLU A 21 -4.76 14.00 4.27
CA GLU A 21 -5.96 13.92 3.45
C GLU A 21 -5.91 14.99 2.37
N VAL A 22 -6.39 14.64 1.18
CA VAL A 22 -6.61 15.59 0.10
C VAL A 22 -8.01 15.29 -0.45
N ASN A 23 -8.97 16.17 -0.14
CA ASN A 23 -10.39 15.97 -0.47
C ASN A 23 -10.87 14.60 0.05
N ASP A 24 -11.34 13.73 -0.82
CA ASP A 24 -11.81 12.39 -0.48
C ASP A 24 -10.73 11.32 -0.57
N GLN A 25 -9.44 11.73 -0.55
CA GLN A 25 -8.30 10.82 -0.62
C GLN A 25 -7.53 10.81 0.69
N TYR A 26 -7.05 9.63 1.10
CA TYR A 26 -6.07 9.50 2.17
C TYR A 26 -4.67 9.35 1.59
N ILE A 27 -3.71 9.96 2.29
CA ILE A 27 -2.28 9.69 2.08
C ILE A 27 -1.83 8.78 3.21
N LYS A 28 -1.30 7.61 2.86
CA LYS A 28 -0.87 6.60 3.84
C LYS A 28 0.59 6.25 3.65
N VAL A 29 1.21 5.81 4.72
CA VAL A 29 2.55 5.21 4.68
C VAL A 29 2.49 3.83 5.31
N VAL A 30 3.26 2.90 4.75
CA VAL A 30 3.33 1.53 5.24
C VAL A 30 4.72 0.97 4.95
N LYS A 31 5.21 0.11 5.84
CA LYS A 31 6.41 -0.68 5.56
C LYS A 31 6.03 -2.15 5.45
N ILE A 32 6.61 -2.81 4.47
CA ILE A 32 6.40 -4.24 4.25
C ILE A 32 7.71 -4.98 4.13
N LYS A 33 7.66 -6.28 4.40
CA LYS A 33 8.76 -7.20 4.21
C LYS A 33 8.19 -8.61 4.09
N GLY A 34 8.60 -9.35 3.05
CA GLY A 34 8.07 -10.68 2.79
C GLY A 34 6.81 -10.64 1.93
N GLN A 35 6.01 -11.69 2.02
CA GLN A 35 4.80 -11.86 1.20
C GLN A 35 3.62 -12.26 2.09
N GLU A 36 3.00 -11.28 2.72
CA GLU A 36 1.83 -11.51 3.58
C GLU A 36 0.57 -10.83 3.05
N VAL A 37 0.70 -9.97 2.02
CA VAL A 37 -0.45 -9.35 1.37
C VAL A 37 -1.11 -10.38 0.45
N PRO A 38 -2.38 -10.72 0.66
CA PRO A 38 -3.06 -11.68 -0.20
C PRO A 38 -3.38 -11.07 -1.57
N TRP A 39 -3.68 -11.92 -2.54
CA TRP A 39 -4.32 -11.47 -3.77
C TRP A 39 -5.63 -10.79 -3.41
N HIS A 40 -5.85 -9.57 -3.91
CA HIS A 40 -7.05 -8.81 -3.60
C HIS A 40 -7.41 -7.84 -4.72
N ILE A 41 -8.66 -7.38 -4.68
CA ILE A 41 -9.23 -6.46 -5.67
C ILE A 41 -9.86 -5.29 -4.95
N HIS A 42 -9.58 -4.08 -5.42
CA HIS A 42 -10.36 -2.89 -5.08
C HIS A 42 -11.31 -2.65 -6.24
N GLU A 43 -12.57 -3.02 -6.08
CA GLU A 43 -13.53 -3.03 -7.19
C GLU A 43 -13.89 -1.64 -7.71
N ASN A 44 -13.87 -0.64 -6.83
CA ASN A 44 -14.37 0.70 -7.14
C ASN A 44 -13.31 1.79 -6.98
N GLU A 45 -12.09 1.46 -6.54
CA GLU A 45 -11.06 2.44 -6.24
C GLU A 45 -9.75 2.14 -6.97
N ASP A 46 -9.17 3.19 -7.55
CA ASP A 46 -7.78 3.15 -7.99
C ASP A 46 -6.87 3.35 -6.76
N GLU A 47 -5.65 2.82 -6.81
CA GLU A 47 -4.67 2.97 -5.75
C GLU A 47 -3.34 3.42 -6.33
N LEU A 48 -2.82 4.56 -5.88
CA LEU A 48 -1.48 5.00 -6.25
C LEU A 48 -0.48 4.45 -5.24
N ILE A 49 0.59 3.83 -5.75
CA ILE A 49 1.68 3.28 -4.96
C ILE A 49 2.97 4.00 -5.35
N TYR A 50 3.70 4.53 -4.37
CA TYR A 50 4.98 5.18 -4.56
C TYR A 50 6.02 4.51 -3.65
N ILE A 51 7.17 4.14 -4.24
CA ILE A 51 8.24 3.47 -3.50
C ILE A 51 9.22 4.51 -2.97
N ALA A 52 9.22 4.69 -1.66
CA ALA A 52 10.14 5.62 -0.99
C ALA A 52 11.50 5.00 -0.69
N LYS A 53 11.55 3.67 -0.48
CA LYS A 53 12.78 2.93 -0.22
C LYS A 53 12.55 1.44 -0.49
N GLY A 54 13.56 0.77 -1.01
CA GLY A 54 13.50 -0.68 -1.25
C GLY A 54 12.99 -1.02 -2.62
N THR A 55 12.60 -2.29 -2.78
CA THR A 55 12.14 -2.85 -4.05
C THR A 55 10.86 -3.64 -3.81
N LEU A 56 9.84 -3.38 -4.59
CA LEU A 56 8.54 -4.02 -4.50
C LEU A 56 8.31 -4.89 -5.74
N LEU A 57 7.90 -6.15 -5.51
CA LEU A 57 7.36 -6.97 -6.58
C LEU A 57 5.84 -6.75 -6.61
N MET A 58 5.34 -6.25 -7.74
CA MET A 58 3.91 -6.08 -7.99
C MET A 58 3.46 -7.16 -8.97
N GLU A 59 2.55 -8.01 -8.51
CA GLU A 59 1.93 -9.03 -9.35
C GLU A 59 0.48 -8.63 -9.63
N ILE A 60 0.14 -8.48 -10.90
CA ILE A 60 -1.22 -8.17 -11.36
C ILE A 60 -1.65 -9.32 -12.25
N GLU A 61 -2.81 -9.89 -11.95
CA GLU A 61 -3.35 -11.04 -12.69
C GLU A 61 -3.42 -10.75 -14.20
N LYS A 62 -2.97 -11.69 -15.01
CA LYS A 62 -2.94 -11.63 -16.47
C LYS A 62 -1.99 -10.56 -17.05
N GLN A 63 -1.08 -10.06 -16.25
CA GLN A 63 -0.06 -9.10 -16.69
C GLN A 63 1.32 -9.59 -16.24
N PRO A 64 2.40 -9.20 -16.95
CA PRO A 64 3.75 -9.48 -16.48
C PRO A 64 4.02 -8.84 -15.12
N ASP A 65 4.81 -9.51 -14.28
CA ASP A 65 5.22 -8.95 -13.00
C ASP A 65 6.01 -7.66 -13.17
N LEU A 66 5.81 -6.73 -12.25
CA LEU A 66 6.51 -5.44 -12.24
C LEU A 66 7.43 -5.38 -11.03
N VAL A 67 8.66 -4.94 -11.24
CA VAL A 67 9.61 -4.65 -10.17
C VAL A 67 9.70 -3.14 -10.02
N LEU A 68 9.21 -2.62 -8.89
CA LEU A 68 9.20 -1.20 -8.60
C LEU A 68 10.33 -0.88 -7.63
N LYS A 69 11.11 0.15 -7.94
CA LYS A 69 12.27 0.56 -7.15
C LYS A 69 12.05 1.96 -6.58
N LYS A 70 12.92 2.37 -5.67
CA LYS A 70 12.88 3.73 -5.07
C LYS A 70 12.64 4.79 -6.15
N GLY A 71 11.62 5.61 -5.94
CA GLY A 71 11.24 6.69 -6.85
C GLY A 71 10.20 6.29 -7.89
N ASP A 72 9.92 5.00 -8.05
CA ASP A 72 8.88 4.55 -8.97
C ASP A 72 7.50 4.75 -8.37
N LEU A 73 6.53 5.01 -9.23
CA LEU A 73 5.13 5.01 -8.83
C LEU A 73 4.30 4.21 -9.84
N LEU A 74 3.19 3.68 -9.35
CA LEU A 74 2.26 2.90 -10.15
C LEU A 74 0.84 3.20 -9.67
N VAL A 75 -0.09 3.33 -10.60
CA VAL A 75 -1.51 3.36 -10.28
C VAL A 75 -2.08 1.98 -10.60
N VAL A 76 -2.54 1.27 -9.57
CA VAL A 76 -3.28 0.03 -9.76
C VAL A 76 -4.73 0.42 -9.98
N LYS A 77 -5.22 0.18 -11.18
CA LYS A 77 -6.59 0.55 -11.56
C LYS A 77 -7.60 -0.37 -10.86
N LYS A 78 -8.75 0.18 -10.55
CA LYS A 78 -9.87 -0.59 -9.97
C LYS A 78 -10.16 -1.86 -10.77
N GLY A 79 -10.58 -2.90 -10.08
CA GLY A 79 -10.93 -4.18 -10.69
C GLY A 79 -9.77 -5.09 -11.02
N LYS A 80 -8.53 -4.70 -10.70
CA LYS A 80 -7.35 -5.52 -10.96
C LYS A 80 -6.99 -6.36 -9.74
N ASN A 81 -7.01 -7.68 -9.89
CA ASN A 81 -6.56 -8.59 -8.86
C ASN A 81 -5.03 -8.51 -8.77
N HIS A 82 -4.50 -8.20 -7.60
CA HIS A 82 -3.07 -7.96 -7.44
C HIS A 82 -2.59 -8.33 -6.05
N ARG A 83 -1.27 -8.47 -5.92
CA ARG A 83 -0.59 -8.61 -4.63
C ARG A 83 0.81 -8.03 -4.72
N VAL A 84 1.37 -7.71 -3.56
CA VAL A 84 2.71 -7.14 -3.44
C VAL A 84 3.56 -7.98 -2.51
N SER A 85 4.87 -7.97 -2.75
CA SER A 85 5.86 -8.60 -1.87
C SER A 85 7.19 -7.88 -1.95
N SER A 86 8.02 -8.07 -0.94
CA SER A 86 9.37 -7.51 -0.93
C SER A 86 10.29 -8.43 -0.14
N LYS A 87 11.44 -8.76 -0.69
CA LYS A 87 12.43 -9.62 0.00
C LYS A 87 13.03 -8.93 1.22
N LYS A 88 13.24 -7.61 1.12
CA LYS A 88 13.78 -6.77 2.18
C LYS A 88 12.76 -5.70 2.53
N GLU A 89 13.02 -4.91 3.57
CA GLU A 89 12.16 -3.81 3.95
C GLU A 89 11.89 -2.88 2.78
N CYS A 90 10.61 -2.58 2.54
CA CYS A 90 10.16 -1.65 1.52
C CYS A 90 9.24 -0.61 2.16
N LEU A 91 9.51 0.66 1.90
CA LEU A 91 8.73 1.79 2.42
C LEU A 91 7.85 2.34 1.30
N ILE A 92 6.55 2.34 1.51
CA ILE A 92 5.55 2.65 0.49
C ILE A 92 4.66 3.79 0.96
N MET A 93 4.43 4.76 0.07
CA MET A 93 3.38 5.75 0.25
C MET A 93 2.21 5.38 -0.67
N LEU A 94 1.00 5.44 -0.13
CA LEU A 94 -0.23 5.15 -0.85
C LEU A 94 -1.10 6.40 -0.90
N ILE A 95 -1.76 6.61 -2.02
CA ILE A 95 -2.85 7.60 -2.14
C ILE A 95 -4.06 6.85 -2.64
N GLU A 96 -5.13 6.87 -1.86
CA GLU A 96 -6.33 6.10 -2.17
C GLU A 96 -7.59 6.75 -1.62
N SER A 97 -8.73 6.43 -2.22
CA SER A 97 -10.03 6.92 -1.77
C SER A 97 -10.30 6.49 -0.32
N LYS A 98 -10.98 7.35 0.43
CA LYS A 98 -11.41 7.04 1.81
C LYS A 98 -12.31 5.81 1.92
N THR A 99 -12.89 5.36 0.82
CA THR A 99 -13.71 4.15 0.76
C THR A 99 -12.90 2.88 0.58
N THR A 100 -11.57 2.97 0.37
CA THR A 100 -10.72 1.81 0.10
C THR A 100 -10.50 0.96 1.35
N GLU A 101 -10.79 -0.33 1.27
CA GLU A 101 -10.51 -1.29 2.33
C GLU A 101 -9.06 -1.78 2.22
N HIS A 102 -8.36 -1.98 3.34
CA HIS A 102 -6.92 -2.27 3.39
C HIS A 102 -6.51 -3.44 2.48
N THR A 103 -7.23 -4.53 2.50
CA THR A 103 -6.95 -5.71 1.66
C THR A 103 -8.14 -6.01 0.73
N GLY A 104 -8.75 -4.97 0.18
CA GLY A 104 -10.00 -5.08 -0.58
C GLY A 104 -11.09 -5.64 0.33
N LYS A 105 -11.90 -6.57 -0.19
CA LYS A 105 -12.95 -7.24 0.59
C LYS A 105 -12.45 -8.51 1.28
N ILE A 106 -11.18 -8.87 1.08
CA ILE A 106 -10.57 -10.06 1.68
C ILE A 106 -10.02 -9.68 3.05
N LYS A 107 -10.42 -10.40 4.09
CA LYS A 107 -9.88 -10.24 5.44
C LYS A 107 -8.67 -11.16 5.62
N SER A 108 -7.66 -10.67 6.29
CA SER A 108 -6.46 -11.44 6.62
C SER A 108 -5.89 -10.96 7.96
N ALA A 109 -4.82 -11.62 8.43
CA ALA A 109 -4.14 -11.24 9.67
C ALA A 109 -3.59 -9.80 9.64
N ILE A 110 -3.32 -9.26 8.44
CA ILE A 110 -2.78 -7.91 8.29
C ILE A 110 -3.84 -6.82 8.10
N THR A 111 -5.11 -7.17 7.87
CA THR A 111 -6.17 -6.20 7.57
C THR A 111 -6.40 -5.24 8.73
N LYS A 112 -6.39 -3.93 8.43
CA LYS A 112 -6.58 -2.84 9.39
C LYS A 112 -7.79 -2.00 9.03
N SER A 113 -8.59 -1.63 10.03
CA SER A 113 -9.67 -0.64 9.86
C SER A 113 -9.07 0.77 9.67
N VAL A 114 -9.90 1.72 9.21
CA VAL A 114 -9.47 3.12 9.08
C VAL A 114 -9.02 3.67 10.45
N GLY A 115 -9.74 3.35 11.52
CA GLY A 115 -9.38 3.80 12.87
C GLY A 115 -8.01 3.28 13.31
N GLU A 116 -7.65 2.05 12.95
CA GLU A 116 -6.35 1.46 13.25
C GLU A 116 -5.21 2.07 12.41
N GLN A 117 -5.54 2.75 11.32
CA GLN A 117 -4.56 3.35 10.39
C GLN A 117 -4.24 4.81 10.71
N ILE A 118 -4.93 5.46 11.62
CA ILE A 118 -4.65 6.85 11.98
C ILE A 118 -3.28 6.94 12.65
N TYR A 119 -2.43 7.80 12.08
CA TYR A 119 -1.02 7.98 12.48
C TYR A 119 -0.85 8.65 13.85
#